data_c5d2a5adcbc1fb56b8344925159ca2bf
#
_entry.id   c5d2a5adcbc1fb56b8344925159ca2bf
#
_cell.length_a   1.000
_cell.length_b   1.000
_cell.length_c   1.000
_cell.angle_alpha   90.00
_cell.angle_beta   90.00
_cell.angle_gamma   90.00
#
_symmetry.space_group_name_H-M   'P 1'
#
loop_
_entity.id
_entity.type
_entity.pdbx_description
1 polymer ?
#
loop_
_entity_poly.entity_id
_entity_poly.type
_entity_poly.pdbx_seq_one_letter_code
_entity_poly.pdbx_strand_id
1 'polypeptide(L)'
;MDLLKTITQKVIEQQKESTQILNSIEKELEKEQIYFINEKQVLQEHEAFLKEYFIQKVSPSLMTIIVSDDENQDFSDNIAFLAVKLLFQEKKEIKSRFALIELPTELDRFILLPSINNKKYVMFLDDLIRYHFHIIFNFFEYSSIESHMIKVTRDAELDMEGDVSKSYINKIVQSVKDRFLAEPVRLVYDKDISLDALNMVKKILGVGTEDSLIPGGRYHHRRDYMNFPQLNRNDLQYELKDSLPINGLSLEKSVFKAIDQRDFLLYTPYHSFSFVIKFLREAALDPEVTIIKITIYRLSKLSNVASSLINAAKNGKKVLVQIELQARFDETNNIIYAEQMQAAGVELIFGIPGLKVHSKICIIEKKTDGNKRRYGFISTGNFNEDTAKVYTDYTLFTSDERILKEVNKVFNFLQVHYKRKNYNHLIVSPHHTHSVLVKMINKEIENHKSGLSSGIRLKLNAITNFSIIDKLYQASSEGVKIQMIVRGICCLIPGIKGMSENIEVISIVDKFLEHPRVYQFANGGSPKIYISSADFMTRNIENRVEVAVPIYDVRLQRQIKDVFDIIWNDNVKARRLNGPNQNAFVKNNLKANRSQFEIYEYYKRGVSL
;
A
#
# COMPACT_ATOMS: atom_id res chain seq x y z
N MET A 1 26.39 6.60 -13.67
CA MET A 1 26.06 8.03 -13.49
C MET A 1 24.98 8.53 -14.46
N ASP A 2 25.06 8.28 -15.75
CA ASP A 2 24.08 8.86 -16.72
C ASP A 2 22.64 8.36 -16.53
N LEU A 3 22.43 7.09 -16.16
CA LEU A 3 21.10 6.56 -15.90
C LEU A 3 20.45 7.22 -14.68
N LEU A 4 21.21 7.43 -13.58
CA LEU A 4 20.71 8.09 -12.38
C LEU A 4 20.31 9.54 -12.68
N LYS A 5 21.12 10.27 -13.44
CA LYS A 5 20.79 11.63 -13.90
C LYS A 5 19.50 11.66 -14.71
N THR A 6 19.34 10.72 -15.64
CA THR A 6 18.12 10.59 -16.47
C THR A 6 16.87 10.31 -15.61
N ILE A 7 17.01 9.43 -14.62
CA ILE A 7 15.91 9.13 -13.67
C ILE A 7 15.57 10.37 -12.84
N THR A 8 16.59 11.04 -12.28
CA THR A 8 16.41 12.25 -11.47
C THR A 8 15.72 13.35 -12.27
N GLN A 9 16.13 13.57 -13.53
CA GLN A 9 15.50 14.56 -14.41
C GLN A 9 14.01 14.25 -14.63
N LYS A 10 13.66 12.99 -14.92
CA LYS A 10 12.26 12.57 -15.06
C LYS A 10 11.45 12.76 -13.77
N VAL A 11 12.03 12.48 -12.62
CA VAL A 11 11.37 12.72 -11.31
C VAL A 11 11.11 14.22 -11.10
N ILE A 12 12.05 15.09 -11.45
CA ILE A 12 11.87 16.56 -11.36
C ILE A 12 10.72 17.02 -12.27
N GLU A 13 10.66 16.53 -13.51
CA GLU A 13 9.58 16.84 -14.46
C GLU A 13 8.20 16.41 -13.90
N GLN A 14 8.10 15.19 -13.38
CA GLN A 14 6.87 14.68 -12.77
C GLN A 14 6.46 15.48 -11.52
N GLN A 15 7.41 15.90 -10.70
CA GLN A 15 7.12 16.76 -9.55
C GLN A 15 6.60 18.14 -9.96
N LYS A 16 7.16 18.73 -11.02
CA LYS A 16 6.70 19.99 -11.57
C LYS A 16 5.26 19.88 -12.08
N GLU A 17 4.95 18.85 -12.86
CA GLU A 17 3.59 18.57 -13.35
C GLU A 17 2.62 18.36 -12.19
N SER A 18 2.99 17.55 -11.21
CA SER A 18 2.18 17.30 -10.03
C SER A 18 1.90 18.58 -9.21
N THR A 19 2.87 19.51 -9.14
CA THR A 19 2.68 20.81 -8.48
C THR A 19 1.68 21.69 -9.25
N GLN A 20 1.77 21.69 -10.59
CA GLN A 20 0.81 22.42 -11.43
C GLN A 20 -0.62 21.90 -11.26
N ILE A 21 -0.79 20.57 -11.17
CA ILE A 21 -2.10 19.95 -10.92
C ILE A 21 -2.65 20.38 -9.56
N LEU A 22 -1.84 20.35 -8.49
CA LEU A 22 -2.29 20.79 -7.16
C LEU A 22 -2.71 22.25 -7.15
N ASN A 23 -1.91 23.14 -7.73
CA ASN A 23 -2.25 24.55 -7.82
C ASN A 23 -3.57 24.79 -8.62
N SER A 24 -3.83 23.95 -9.62
CA SER A 24 -5.10 23.97 -10.36
C SER A 24 -6.28 23.54 -9.48
N ILE A 25 -6.08 22.50 -8.66
CA ILE A 25 -7.11 22.03 -7.72
C ILE A 25 -7.41 23.09 -6.65
N GLU A 26 -6.38 23.71 -6.10
CA GLU A 26 -6.54 24.80 -5.11
C GLU A 26 -7.38 25.96 -5.68
N LYS A 27 -7.11 26.35 -6.95
CA LYS A 27 -7.92 27.38 -7.64
C LYS A 27 -9.38 26.97 -7.86
N GLU A 28 -9.63 25.68 -8.14
CA GLU A 28 -11.00 25.17 -8.23
C GLU A 28 -11.69 25.16 -6.86
N LEU A 29 -10.96 24.84 -5.78
CA LEU A 29 -11.48 24.91 -4.41
C LEU A 29 -11.83 26.36 -3.98
N GLU A 30 -11.08 27.36 -4.44
CA GLU A 30 -11.42 28.78 -4.21
C GLU A 30 -12.79 29.15 -4.79
N LYS A 31 -13.15 28.60 -5.98
CA LYS A 31 -14.50 28.79 -6.55
C LYS A 31 -15.60 28.21 -5.67
N GLU A 32 -15.26 27.15 -4.92
CA GLU A 32 -16.12 26.50 -3.95
C GLU A 32 -16.06 27.14 -2.55
N GLN A 33 -15.47 28.34 -2.45
CA GLN A 33 -15.28 29.09 -1.20
C GLN A 33 -14.40 28.36 -0.17
N ILE A 34 -13.42 27.59 -0.62
CA ILE A 34 -12.43 26.89 0.20
C ILE A 34 -11.06 27.45 -0.13
N TYR A 35 -10.41 28.08 0.83
CA TYR A 35 -9.16 28.81 0.66
C TYR A 35 -8.04 28.16 1.43
N PHE A 36 -6.92 27.87 0.74
CA PHE A 36 -5.65 27.58 1.41
C PHE A 36 -4.96 28.90 1.72
N ILE A 37 -4.57 29.09 2.98
CA ILE A 37 -3.79 30.26 3.40
C ILE A 37 -2.49 29.82 4.07
N ASN A 38 -1.45 30.59 3.87
CA ASN A 38 -0.16 30.41 4.52
C ASN A 38 0.05 31.47 5.63
N GLU A 39 1.23 31.45 6.28
CA GLU A 39 1.59 32.36 7.37
C GLU A 39 1.56 33.86 7.01
N LYS A 40 1.63 34.19 5.70
CA LYS A 40 1.59 35.57 5.21
C LYS A 40 0.15 36.06 4.89
N GLN A 41 -0.80 35.14 4.91
CA GLN A 41 -2.19 35.39 4.50
C GLN A 41 -3.17 35.24 5.66
N VAL A 42 -2.65 35.19 6.89
CA VAL A 42 -3.48 35.08 8.10
C VAL A 42 -4.37 36.33 8.24
N LEU A 43 -5.67 36.08 8.44
CA LEU A 43 -6.65 37.12 8.70
C LEU A 43 -6.73 37.42 10.21
N GLN A 44 -7.06 38.64 10.56
CA GLN A 44 -7.14 39.07 11.97
C GLN A 44 -8.09 38.19 12.79
N GLU A 45 -9.18 37.75 12.20
CA GLU A 45 -10.19 36.90 12.83
C GLU A 45 -9.64 35.49 13.15
N HIS A 46 -8.55 35.06 12.51
CA HIS A 46 -7.93 33.77 12.76
C HIS A 46 -6.83 33.80 13.83
N GLU A 47 -6.29 34.98 14.16
CA GLU A 47 -5.09 35.09 15.01
C GLU A 47 -5.27 34.45 16.39
N ALA A 48 -6.41 34.73 17.05
CA ALA A 48 -6.69 34.18 18.37
C ALA A 48 -6.77 32.66 18.37
N PHE A 49 -7.47 32.08 17.37
CA PHE A 49 -7.57 30.63 17.18
C PHE A 49 -6.20 29.98 16.90
N LEU A 50 -5.42 30.58 15.99
CA LEU A 50 -4.10 30.05 15.61
C LEU A 50 -3.15 30.07 16.80
N LYS A 51 -3.14 31.16 17.60
CA LYS A 51 -2.32 31.27 18.81
C LYS A 51 -2.70 30.23 19.86
N GLU A 52 -3.98 30.06 20.13
CA GLU A 52 -4.48 29.08 21.11
C GLU A 52 -4.15 27.66 20.64
N TYR A 53 -4.46 27.33 19.38
CA TYR A 53 -4.18 26.01 18.80
C TYR A 53 -2.67 25.69 18.81
N PHE A 54 -1.84 26.70 18.48
CA PHE A 54 -0.39 26.55 18.53
C PHE A 54 0.10 26.22 19.95
N ILE A 55 -0.29 27.04 20.95
CA ILE A 55 0.19 26.88 22.33
C ILE A 55 -0.30 25.56 22.93
N GLN A 56 -1.58 25.19 22.71
CA GLN A 56 -2.18 24.02 23.37
C GLN A 56 -1.88 22.70 22.65
N LYS A 57 -1.77 22.71 21.33
CA LYS A 57 -1.67 21.47 20.53
C LYS A 57 -0.30 21.28 19.89
N VAL A 58 0.26 22.32 19.30
CA VAL A 58 1.46 22.20 18.45
C VAL A 58 2.73 22.35 19.25
N SER A 59 2.85 23.42 20.04
CA SER A 59 4.06 23.73 20.81
C SER A 59 4.52 22.59 21.73
N PRO A 60 3.63 21.86 22.44
CA PRO A 60 4.06 20.72 23.27
C PRO A 60 4.63 19.54 22.49
N SER A 61 4.30 19.40 21.20
CA SER A 61 4.73 18.31 20.32
C SER A 61 5.93 18.69 19.44
N LEU A 62 6.41 19.94 19.51
CA LEU A 62 7.52 20.40 18.67
C LEU A 62 8.86 19.92 19.21
N MET A 63 9.63 19.27 18.34
CA MET A 63 11.05 19.02 18.56
C MET A 63 11.85 20.03 17.72
N THR A 64 12.55 20.95 18.39
CA THR A 64 13.38 21.97 17.77
C THR A 64 14.84 21.73 18.15
N ILE A 65 15.68 21.47 17.16
CA ILE A 65 17.09 21.17 17.31
C ILE A 65 17.88 22.39 16.84
N ILE A 66 18.61 23.03 17.75
CA ILE A 66 19.56 24.09 17.39
C ILE A 66 20.84 23.42 16.91
N VAL A 67 21.27 23.77 15.72
CA VAL A 67 22.45 23.15 15.11
C VAL A 67 23.73 23.74 15.70
N SER A 68 24.61 22.87 16.22
CA SER A 68 25.98 23.17 16.59
C SER A 68 26.97 22.61 15.57
N ASP A 69 28.15 23.20 15.46
CA ASP A 69 29.14 22.80 14.45
C ASP A 69 29.76 21.42 14.66
N ASP A 70 29.63 20.84 15.86
CA ASP A 70 30.43 19.70 16.33
C ASP A 70 29.66 18.37 16.48
N GLU A 71 28.37 18.27 16.20
CA GLU A 71 27.60 17.04 16.47
C GLU A 71 26.89 16.46 15.23
N ASN A 72 27.19 15.19 14.93
CA ASN A 72 26.31 14.34 14.12
C ASN A 72 25.05 14.04 14.93
N GLN A 73 23.93 14.56 14.49
CA GLN A 73 22.64 14.34 15.13
C GLN A 73 21.85 13.25 14.40
N ASP A 74 21.23 12.37 15.14
CA ASP A 74 20.38 11.32 14.61
C ASP A 74 18.99 11.88 14.24
N PHE A 75 18.59 11.73 13.00
CA PHE A 75 17.30 12.18 12.48
C PHE A 75 16.44 11.00 12.02
N SER A 76 15.15 11.08 12.33
CA SER A 76 14.18 10.05 11.94
C SER A 76 14.02 9.96 10.41
N ASP A 77 13.91 8.72 9.89
CA ASP A 77 13.66 8.48 8.46
C ASP A 77 12.23 8.87 8.07
N ASN A 78 12.08 9.40 6.86
CA ASN A 78 10.78 9.78 6.26
C ASN A 78 9.96 10.88 6.96
N ILE A 79 10.54 11.58 7.92
CA ILE A 79 9.93 12.75 8.53
C ILE A 79 10.31 14.00 7.73
N ALA A 80 9.41 14.97 7.67
CA ALA A 80 9.68 16.27 7.11
C ALA A 80 10.18 17.21 8.22
N PHE A 81 11.15 18.03 7.88
CA PHE A 81 11.70 19.06 8.77
C PHE A 81 11.54 20.43 8.15
N LEU A 82 11.42 21.44 8.99
CA LEU A 82 11.69 22.81 8.60
C LEU A 82 13.15 23.14 8.93
N ALA A 83 13.95 23.36 7.91
CA ALA A 83 15.28 23.96 8.05
C ALA A 83 15.11 25.46 8.23
N VAL A 84 15.46 25.95 9.40
CA VAL A 84 15.30 27.35 9.81
C VAL A 84 16.66 28.02 9.89
N LYS A 85 16.78 29.20 9.30
CA LYS A 85 17.96 30.04 9.40
C LYS A 85 17.59 31.35 10.06
N LEU A 86 18.23 31.64 11.19
CA LEU A 86 18.12 32.88 11.96
C LEU A 86 19.29 33.80 11.62
N LEU A 87 19.04 35.04 11.23
CA LEU A 87 20.07 36.03 10.96
C LEU A 87 20.15 37.01 12.12
N PHE A 88 21.37 37.28 12.55
CA PHE A 88 21.70 38.22 13.63
C PHE A 88 22.57 39.33 13.09
N GLN A 89 22.22 40.57 13.44
CA GLN A 89 23.05 41.72 13.09
C GLN A 89 23.91 42.11 14.29
N GLU A 90 25.18 41.70 14.28
CA GLU A 90 26.16 42.05 15.30
C GLU A 90 27.12 43.14 14.74
N LYS A 91 26.93 44.38 15.22
CA LYS A 91 27.73 45.56 14.81
C LYS A 91 27.73 45.80 13.30
N LYS A 92 28.67 45.19 12.53
CA LYS A 92 28.78 45.29 11.07
C LYS A 92 28.76 43.93 10.38
N GLU A 93 28.63 42.84 11.11
CA GLU A 93 28.65 41.48 10.58
C GLU A 93 27.26 40.83 10.71
N ILE A 94 26.89 40.06 9.69
CA ILE A 94 25.70 39.26 9.71
C ILE A 94 26.13 37.83 10.05
N LYS A 95 25.68 37.34 11.22
CA LYS A 95 25.89 35.95 11.62
C LYS A 95 24.60 35.16 11.41
N SER A 96 24.72 33.88 11.08
CA SER A 96 23.59 32.97 10.96
C SER A 96 23.65 31.85 12.00
N ARG A 97 22.50 31.49 12.54
CA ARG A 97 22.29 30.25 13.29
C ARG A 97 21.23 29.41 12.59
N PHE A 98 21.36 28.11 12.73
CA PHE A 98 20.45 27.18 12.08
C PHE A 98 19.72 26.34 13.11
N ALA A 99 18.48 25.99 12.78
CA ALA A 99 17.69 25.04 13.53
C ALA A 99 16.95 24.09 12.59
N LEU A 100 16.66 22.90 13.08
CA LEU A 100 15.76 21.95 12.41
C LEU A 100 14.55 21.74 13.31
N ILE A 101 13.35 21.94 12.78
CA ILE A 101 12.10 21.64 13.47
C ILE A 101 11.50 20.40 12.82
N GLU A 102 11.38 19.33 13.60
CA GLU A 102 10.67 18.12 13.18
C GLU A 102 9.17 18.39 13.11
N LEU A 103 8.52 18.02 11.99
CA LEU A 103 7.07 18.16 11.89
C LEU A 103 6.40 17.01 12.63
N PRO A 104 5.58 17.29 13.66
CA PRO A 104 4.91 16.26 14.46
C PRO A 104 4.00 15.38 13.59
N THR A 105 4.25 14.06 13.60
CA THR A 105 3.49 13.08 12.80
C THR A 105 2.17 12.68 13.44
N GLU A 106 2.01 12.94 14.73
CA GLU A 106 0.78 12.69 15.51
C GLU A 106 -0.29 13.76 15.33
N LEU A 107 0.08 14.94 14.80
CA LEU A 107 -0.84 16.04 14.52
C LEU A 107 -1.32 16.01 13.06
N ASP A 108 -2.54 16.50 12.86
CA ASP A 108 -3.10 16.67 11.52
C ASP A 108 -2.29 17.71 10.73
N ARG A 109 -1.99 17.36 9.47
CA ARG A 109 -1.26 18.28 8.57
C ARG A 109 -2.08 19.46 8.10
N PHE A 110 -3.40 19.31 8.08
CA PHE A 110 -4.34 20.36 7.69
C PHE A 110 -5.09 20.86 8.90
N ILE A 111 -5.00 22.15 9.12
CA ILE A 111 -5.69 22.84 10.20
C ILE A 111 -6.87 23.58 9.60
N LEU A 112 -8.07 23.20 10.04
CA LEU A 112 -9.30 23.88 9.65
C LEU A 112 -9.49 25.10 10.54
N LEU A 113 -9.49 26.28 9.92
CA LEU A 113 -9.68 27.55 10.62
C LEU A 113 -11.16 27.88 10.77
N PRO A 114 -11.52 28.78 11.70
CA PRO A 114 -12.89 29.30 11.81
C PRO A 114 -13.38 29.87 10.48
N SER A 115 -14.61 29.53 10.11
CA SER A 115 -15.20 30.04 8.87
C SER A 115 -15.56 31.51 9.01
N ILE A 116 -15.30 32.30 7.98
CA ILE A 116 -15.65 33.74 7.91
C ILE A 116 -16.56 33.92 6.69
N ASN A 117 -17.76 34.49 6.90
CA ASN A 117 -18.73 34.77 5.84
C ASN A 117 -19.00 33.52 4.93
N ASN A 118 -19.21 32.38 5.53
CA ASN A 118 -19.36 31.08 4.88
C ASN A 118 -18.16 30.57 4.07
N LYS A 119 -17.04 31.29 4.07
CA LYS A 119 -15.78 30.83 3.47
C LYS A 119 -15.05 29.91 4.44
N LYS A 120 -14.47 28.86 3.93
CA LYS A 120 -13.68 27.89 4.71
C LYS A 120 -12.20 28.11 4.43
N TYR A 121 -11.42 28.04 5.49
CA TYR A 121 -9.98 28.29 5.41
C TYR A 121 -9.22 27.09 5.95
N VAL A 122 -8.20 26.68 5.22
CA VAL A 122 -7.32 25.56 5.56
C VAL A 122 -5.89 26.07 5.56
N MET A 123 -5.14 25.71 6.59
CA MET A 123 -3.71 26.03 6.72
C MET A 123 -2.91 24.75 6.91
N PHE A 124 -1.72 24.67 6.33
CA PHE A 124 -0.78 23.60 6.65
C PHE A 124 -0.15 23.79 8.03
N LEU A 125 0.10 22.68 8.73
CA LEU A 125 0.76 22.70 10.04
C LEU A 125 2.12 23.40 10.00
N ASP A 126 2.90 23.22 8.94
CA ASP A 126 4.19 23.89 8.75
C ASP A 126 4.03 25.41 8.59
N ASP A 127 2.96 25.90 7.99
CA ASP A 127 2.68 27.35 7.93
C ASP A 127 2.22 27.92 9.28
N LEU A 128 1.47 27.13 10.07
CA LEU A 128 1.17 27.50 11.44
C LEU A 128 2.45 27.61 12.29
N ILE A 129 3.38 26.67 12.12
CA ILE A 129 4.68 26.71 12.82
C ILE A 129 5.47 27.95 12.38
N ARG A 130 5.52 28.25 11.08
CA ARG A 130 6.17 29.46 10.54
C ARG A 130 5.56 30.75 11.10
N TYR A 131 4.23 30.82 11.20
CA TYR A 131 3.53 31.96 11.75
C TYR A 131 3.93 32.25 13.21
N HIS A 132 4.26 31.19 13.98
CA HIS A 132 4.62 31.30 15.39
C HIS A 132 6.13 31.22 15.67
N PHE A 133 7.00 31.44 14.71
CA PHE A 133 8.44 31.50 14.95
C PHE A 133 8.83 32.53 16.02
N HIS A 134 8.10 33.64 16.13
CA HIS A 134 8.30 34.63 17.16
C HIS A 134 8.05 34.08 18.59
N ILE A 135 7.26 33.04 18.75
CA ILE A 135 7.08 32.34 20.03
C ILE A 135 8.16 31.29 20.23
N ILE A 136 8.47 30.48 19.18
CA ILE A 136 9.46 29.41 19.25
C ILE A 136 10.85 29.96 19.57
N PHE A 137 11.22 31.05 18.93
CA PHE A 137 12.56 31.65 19.01
C PHE A 137 12.59 32.97 19.81
N ASN A 138 11.66 33.18 20.74
CA ASN A 138 11.46 34.44 21.49
C ASN A 138 12.66 34.86 22.33
N PHE A 139 13.57 33.93 22.66
CA PHE A 139 14.80 34.18 23.42
C PHE A 139 16.02 34.50 22.54
N PHE A 140 15.83 34.52 21.22
CA PHE A 140 16.88 34.94 20.28
C PHE A 140 16.54 36.33 19.72
N GLU A 141 17.52 37.23 19.76
CA GLU A 141 17.41 38.57 19.14
C GLU A 141 17.84 38.49 17.66
N TYR A 142 17.00 37.86 16.81
CA TYR A 142 17.29 37.75 15.37
C TYR A 142 16.70 38.93 14.59
N SER A 143 17.40 39.32 13.50
CA SER A 143 16.94 40.40 12.60
C SER A 143 15.98 39.91 11.52
N SER A 144 16.19 38.65 11.05
CA SER A 144 15.29 38.00 10.11
C SER A 144 15.36 36.47 10.25
N ILE A 145 14.32 35.80 9.75
CA ILE A 145 14.19 34.36 9.78
C ILE A 145 13.69 33.84 8.44
N GLU A 146 14.31 32.81 7.92
CA GLU A 146 13.84 32.05 6.76
C GLU A 146 13.67 30.58 7.12
N SER A 147 12.75 29.88 6.43
CA SER A 147 12.53 28.46 6.66
C SER A 147 12.09 27.74 5.41
N HIS A 148 12.66 26.57 5.22
CA HIS A 148 12.44 25.73 4.05
C HIS A 148 12.14 24.29 4.47
N MET A 149 11.19 23.66 3.80
CA MET A 149 10.90 22.27 4.06
C MET A 149 11.96 21.37 3.42
N ILE A 150 12.42 20.39 4.18
CA ILE A 150 13.32 19.33 3.73
C ILE A 150 12.78 17.97 4.13
N LYS A 151 13.17 16.94 3.37
CA LYS A 151 12.86 15.54 3.68
C LYS A 151 14.02 14.66 3.25
N VAL A 152 14.54 13.88 4.19
CA VAL A 152 15.55 12.86 3.92
C VAL A 152 14.89 11.49 3.81
N THR A 153 15.42 10.65 2.94
CA THR A 153 15.12 9.21 2.88
C THR A 153 16.43 8.46 3.06
N ARG A 154 16.45 7.55 4.04
CA ARG A 154 17.61 6.72 4.36
C ARG A 154 17.47 5.35 3.73
N ASP A 155 18.55 4.59 3.65
CA ASP A 155 18.50 3.21 3.19
C ASP A 155 17.57 2.39 4.12
N ALA A 156 16.73 1.59 3.51
CA ALA A 156 15.73 0.79 4.22
C ALA A 156 16.11 -0.69 4.31
N GLU A 157 17.23 -1.10 3.74
CA GLU A 157 17.72 -2.47 3.86
C GLU A 157 18.22 -2.71 5.28
N LEU A 158 17.63 -3.70 5.94
CA LEU A 158 18.02 -4.14 7.27
C LEU A 158 18.96 -5.31 7.10
N ASP A 159 20.24 -5.12 7.37
CA ASP A 159 21.19 -6.22 7.53
C ASP A 159 20.88 -6.96 8.84
N MET A 160 20.46 -8.21 8.71
CA MET A 160 20.14 -9.10 9.82
C MET A 160 21.33 -10.02 10.13
N GLU A 161 22.55 -9.54 10.02
CA GLU A 161 23.73 -10.32 10.38
C GLU A 161 23.96 -10.35 11.90
N GLY A 162 24.23 -11.53 12.39
CA GLY A 162 24.87 -11.76 13.68
C GLY A 162 23.96 -12.00 14.89
N ASP A 163 24.51 -12.69 15.81
CA ASP A 163 24.14 -13.04 17.18
C ASP A 163 22.84 -13.85 17.39
N VAL A 164 23.04 -15.17 17.56
CA VAL A 164 21.98 -16.16 17.81
C VAL A 164 21.37 -16.04 19.22
N SER A 165 21.94 -15.20 20.10
CA SER A 165 21.62 -15.14 21.55
C SER A 165 20.45 -14.21 21.89
N LYS A 166 20.05 -13.25 21.01
CA LYS A 166 18.98 -12.30 21.29
C LYS A 166 17.64 -12.75 20.71
N SER A 167 16.55 -12.49 21.41
CA SER A 167 15.19 -12.70 20.89
C SER A 167 15.02 -12.00 19.53
N TYR A 168 14.40 -12.68 18.57
CA TYR A 168 14.17 -12.13 17.22
C TYR A 168 13.43 -10.78 17.22
N ILE A 169 12.48 -10.60 18.16
CA ILE A 169 11.79 -9.31 18.37
C ILE A 169 12.80 -8.23 18.75
N ASN A 170 13.68 -8.51 19.72
CA ASN A 170 14.67 -7.53 20.16
C ASN A 170 15.65 -7.16 19.03
N LYS A 171 16.00 -8.10 18.15
CA LYS A 171 16.82 -7.82 16.96
C LYS A 171 16.11 -6.89 16.00
N ILE A 172 14.81 -7.10 15.73
CA ILE A 172 14.04 -6.23 14.84
C ILE A 172 13.85 -4.85 15.48
N VAL A 173 13.54 -4.78 16.77
CA VAL A 173 13.47 -3.49 17.48
C VAL A 173 14.79 -2.73 17.36
N GLN A 174 15.92 -3.43 17.52
CA GLN A 174 17.24 -2.83 17.35
C GLN A 174 17.47 -2.42 15.88
N SER A 175 17.21 -3.31 14.91
CA SER A 175 17.35 -2.99 13.48
C SER A 175 16.45 -1.85 13.02
N VAL A 176 15.24 -1.70 13.59
CA VAL A 176 14.38 -0.53 13.33
C VAL A 176 15.03 0.74 13.88
N LYS A 177 15.67 0.68 15.06
CA LYS A 177 16.45 1.79 15.61
C LYS A 177 17.69 2.09 14.76
N ASP A 178 18.41 1.05 14.32
CA ASP A 178 19.61 1.19 13.49
C ASP A 178 19.31 1.80 12.12
N ARG A 179 18.06 1.69 11.63
CA ARG A 179 17.62 2.37 10.40
C ARG A 179 17.67 3.89 10.51
N PHE A 180 17.53 4.44 11.71
CA PHE A 180 17.72 5.88 11.92
C PHE A 180 19.18 6.32 11.73
N LEU A 181 20.11 5.37 11.83
CA LEU A 181 21.55 5.56 11.64
C LEU A 181 22.00 5.22 10.22
N ALA A 182 21.11 4.65 9.38
CA ALA A 182 21.45 4.27 8.01
C ALA A 182 21.81 5.48 7.15
N GLU A 183 22.62 5.26 6.12
CA GLU A 183 23.09 6.33 5.21
C GLU A 183 21.90 6.99 4.47
N PRO A 184 21.91 8.31 4.30
CA PRO A 184 20.91 9.01 3.51
C PRO A 184 21.12 8.70 2.03
N VAL A 185 20.05 8.31 1.32
CA VAL A 185 20.10 8.00 -0.12
C VAL A 185 19.39 9.07 -0.97
N ARG A 186 18.61 9.95 -0.34
CA ARG A 186 17.85 10.98 -1.05
C ARG A 186 17.49 12.13 -0.14
N LEU A 187 17.70 13.36 -0.62
CA LEU A 187 17.24 14.60 0.00
C LEU A 187 16.29 15.34 -0.96
N VAL A 188 15.04 15.54 -0.55
CA VAL A 188 14.11 16.47 -1.20
C VAL A 188 14.12 17.77 -0.39
N TYR A 189 14.28 18.90 -1.06
CA TYR A 189 14.38 20.20 -0.41
C TYR A 189 13.57 21.25 -1.16
N ASP A 190 13.11 22.28 -0.47
CA ASP A 190 12.48 23.43 -1.10
C ASP A 190 13.51 24.14 -2.00
N LYS A 191 13.20 24.26 -3.29
CA LYS A 191 14.12 24.85 -4.29
C LYS A 191 14.54 26.29 -3.99
N ASP A 192 13.74 27.00 -3.18
CA ASP A 192 13.97 28.41 -2.82
C ASP A 192 14.87 28.55 -1.57
N ILE A 193 15.39 27.44 -1.01
CA ILE A 193 16.35 27.43 0.11
C ILE A 193 17.66 28.13 -0.27
N SER A 194 18.22 28.93 0.63
CA SER A 194 19.52 29.55 0.41
C SER A 194 20.67 28.50 0.35
N LEU A 195 21.68 28.77 -0.43
CA LEU A 195 22.77 27.82 -0.67
C LEU A 195 23.52 27.44 0.62
N ASP A 196 23.72 28.39 1.52
CA ASP A 196 24.39 28.16 2.80
C ASP A 196 23.51 27.30 3.72
N ALA A 197 22.18 27.52 3.74
CA ALA A 197 21.23 26.67 4.48
C ALA A 197 21.19 25.24 3.90
N LEU A 198 21.20 25.09 2.58
CA LEU A 198 21.26 23.77 1.94
C LEU A 198 22.56 23.03 2.25
N ASN A 199 23.69 23.73 2.20
CA ASN A 199 24.98 23.13 2.54
C ASN A 199 25.05 22.69 4.00
N MET A 200 24.48 23.48 4.90
CA MET A 200 24.37 23.13 6.30
C MET A 200 23.50 21.88 6.48
N VAL A 201 22.32 21.83 5.84
CA VAL A 201 21.43 20.65 5.86
C VAL A 201 22.17 19.40 5.36
N LYS A 202 22.91 19.50 4.25
CA LYS A 202 23.71 18.39 3.72
C LYS A 202 24.75 17.91 4.72
N LYS A 203 25.47 18.84 5.37
CA LYS A 203 26.48 18.52 6.39
C LYS A 203 25.87 17.76 7.57
N ILE A 204 24.77 18.28 8.14
CA ILE A 204 24.15 17.70 9.33
C ILE A 204 23.52 16.33 9.04
N LEU A 205 22.86 16.18 7.89
CA LEU A 205 22.18 14.94 7.51
C LEU A 205 23.13 13.89 6.93
N GLY A 206 24.41 14.21 6.76
CA GLY A 206 25.41 13.32 6.16
C GLY A 206 25.16 13.03 4.68
N VAL A 207 24.50 13.95 3.95
CA VAL A 207 24.17 13.77 2.53
C VAL A 207 25.41 13.98 1.68
N GLY A 208 25.89 12.90 1.02
CA GLY A 208 27.05 12.89 0.16
C GLY A 208 26.80 13.49 -1.23
N THR A 209 27.88 13.50 -2.06
CA THR A 209 27.80 13.98 -3.44
C THR A 209 27.12 12.99 -4.39
N GLU A 210 27.06 11.73 -4.02
CA GLU A 210 26.45 10.64 -4.82
C GLU A 210 24.94 10.47 -4.55
N ASP A 211 24.42 11.11 -3.52
CA ASP A 211 23.01 11.03 -3.14
C ASP A 211 22.12 11.84 -4.09
N SER A 212 20.88 11.40 -4.19
CA SER A 212 19.88 12.09 -5.02
C SER A 212 19.38 13.35 -4.34
N LEU A 213 19.83 14.52 -4.84
CA LEU A 213 19.32 15.84 -4.46
C LEU A 213 18.15 16.22 -5.36
N ILE A 214 16.97 16.39 -4.80
CA ILE A 214 15.75 16.68 -5.56
C ILE A 214 15.17 18.03 -5.14
N PRO A 215 15.27 19.06 -5.99
CA PRO A 215 14.59 20.31 -5.73
C PRO A 215 13.08 20.11 -5.81
N GLY A 216 12.37 20.45 -4.74
CA GLY A 216 10.92 20.34 -4.61
C GLY A 216 10.25 21.71 -4.53
N GLY A 217 8.97 21.70 -4.13
CA GLY A 217 8.23 22.90 -3.79
C GLY A 217 8.29 23.20 -2.29
N ARG A 218 7.51 24.20 -1.88
CA ARG A 218 7.36 24.58 -0.47
C ARG A 218 6.82 23.46 0.42
N TYR A 219 5.93 22.59 -0.13
CA TYR A 219 5.29 21.48 0.58
C TYR A 219 5.69 20.16 -0.05
N HIS A 220 6.09 19.17 0.77
CA HIS A 220 6.66 17.93 0.24
C HIS A 220 5.76 16.71 0.42
N HIS A 221 4.96 16.60 1.46
CA HIS A 221 4.21 15.40 1.81
C HIS A 221 2.85 15.32 1.11
N ARG A 222 2.83 15.00 -0.20
CA ARG A 222 1.57 14.86 -0.97
C ARG A 222 0.66 13.72 -0.47
N ARG A 223 1.21 12.74 0.22
CA ARG A 223 0.45 11.69 0.90
C ARG A 223 -0.50 12.25 1.95
N ASP A 224 -0.17 13.38 2.56
CA ASP A 224 -0.97 14.01 3.60
C ASP A 224 -2.35 14.42 3.10
N TYR A 225 -2.52 14.68 1.78
CA TYR A 225 -3.82 14.95 1.17
C TYR A 225 -4.83 13.80 1.29
N MET A 226 -4.39 12.58 1.63
CA MET A 226 -5.30 11.48 1.97
C MET A 226 -6.11 11.76 3.23
N ASN A 227 -5.61 12.64 4.11
CA ASN A 227 -6.26 13.06 5.35
C ASN A 227 -6.83 14.47 5.23
N PHE A 228 -7.11 14.92 4.00
CA PHE A 228 -7.72 16.25 3.79
C PHE A 228 -9.06 16.34 4.54
N PRO A 229 -9.33 17.42 5.31
CA PRO A 229 -10.52 17.53 6.14
C PRO A 229 -11.80 17.56 5.30
N GLN A 230 -12.87 16.96 5.80
CA GLN A 230 -14.14 16.82 5.07
C GLN A 230 -14.89 18.14 4.85
N LEU A 231 -14.59 19.18 5.58
CA LEU A 231 -15.15 20.55 5.44
C LEU A 231 -16.68 20.64 5.49
N ASN A 232 -17.40 19.57 5.83
CA ASN A 232 -18.86 19.44 5.75
C ASN A 232 -19.42 19.77 4.33
N ARG A 233 -18.65 19.44 3.28
CA ARG A 233 -18.98 19.59 1.85
C ARG A 233 -19.16 18.23 1.19
N ASN A 234 -20.29 17.56 1.53
CA ASN A 234 -20.62 16.24 0.99
C ASN A 234 -20.78 16.24 -0.54
N ASP A 235 -21.11 17.40 -1.12
CA ASP A 235 -21.21 17.62 -2.56
C ASP A 235 -19.85 17.53 -3.29
N LEU A 236 -18.74 17.76 -2.59
CA LEU A 236 -17.39 17.65 -3.11
C LEU A 236 -16.74 16.27 -2.82
N GLN A 237 -17.48 15.38 -2.21
CA GLN A 237 -16.99 14.04 -1.86
C GLN A 237 -17.65 12.97 -2.73
N TYR A 238 -16.95 11.86 -2.91
CA TYR A 238 -17.60 10.69 -3.46
C TYR A 238 -18.69 10.21 -2.52
N GLU A 239 -19.85 9.88 -3.07
CA GLU A 239 -20.93 9.25 -2.33
C GLU A 239 -20.42 8.04 -1.55
N LEU A 240 -20.71 8.01 -0.24
CA LEU A 240 -20.44 6.85 0.59
C LEU A 240 -21.54 5.83 0.31
N LYS A 241 -21.18 4.74 -0.37
CA LYS A 241 -22.09 3.64 -0.64
C LYS A 241 -21.90 2.57 0.43
N ASP A 242 -22.98 2.02 0.92
CA ASP A 242 -22.98 0.89 1.85
C ASP A 242 -22.37 -0.35 1.21
N SER A 243 -21.74 -1.19 2.04
CA SER A 243 -21.24 -2.47 1.58
C SER A 243 -22.40 -3.38 1.18
N LEU A 244 -22.27 -4.03 0.05
CA LEU A 244 -23.28 -4.92 -0.49
C LEU A 244 -23.27 -6.29 0.22
N PRO A 245 -24.43 -6.92 0.41
CA PRO A 245 -24.52 -8.28 0.91
C PRO A 245 -23.98 -9.28 -0.12
N ILE A 246 -23.63 -10.47 0.36
CA ILE A 246 -23.22 -11.61 -0.48
C ILE A 246 -24.35 -12.65 -0.40
N ASN A 247 -24.92 -13.00 -1.54
CA ASN A 247 -26.01 -13.98 -1.56
C ASN A 247 -25.57 -15.32 -0.94
N GLY A 248 -26.29 -15.77 0.09
CA GLY A 248 -26.03 -17.00 0.84
C GLY A 248 -24.98 -16.88 1.94
N LEU A 249 -24.36 -15.69 2.15
CA LEU A 249 -23.46 -15.43 3.26
C LEU A 249 -24.02 -14.30 4.12
N SER A 250 -24.16 -14.52 5.43
CA SER A 250 -24.75 -13.57 6.38
C SER A 250 -23.86 -13.39 7.61
N LEU A 251 -23.82 -12.17 8.15
CA LEU A 251 -23.14 -11.88 9.42
C LEU A 251 -23.88 -12.43 10.64
N GLU A 252 -25.18 -12.73 10.51
CA GLU A 252 -26.04 -13.28 11.58
C GLU A 252 -25.98 -14.81 11.66
N LYS A 253 -25.59 -15.48 10.57
CA LYS A 253 -25.54 -16.94 10.46
C LYS A 253 -24.11 -17.46 10.51
N SER A 254 -23.96 -18.79 10.64
CA SER A 254 -22.67 -19.45 10.58
C SER A 254 -22.04 -19.33 9.19
N VAL A 255 -20.83 -18.77 9.15
CA VAL A 255 -20.02 -18.70 7.93
C VAL A 255 -19.53 -20.10 7.54
N PHE A 256 -19.20 -20.96 8.50
CA PHE A 256 -18.76 -22.34 8.22
C PHE A 256 -19.85 -23.13 7.53
N LYS A 257 -21.10 -23.08 8.03
CA LYS A 257 -22.24 -23.76 7.40
C LYS A 257 -22.50 -23.26 5.96
N ALA A 258 -22.28 -21.98 5.70
CA ALA A 258 -22.41 -21.43 4.35
C ALA A 258 -21.29 -21.97 3.44
N ILE A 259 -20.03 -21.97 3.91
CA ILE A 259 -18.87 -22.45 3.15
C ILE A 259 -18.93 -23.96 2.89
N ASP A 260 -19.61 -24.72 3.75
CA ASP A 260 -19.87 -26.15 3.53
C ASP A 260 -20.69 -26.43 2.28
N GLN A 261 -21.55 -25.49 1.91
CA GLN A 261 -22.43 -25.65 0.75
C GLN A 261 -21.74 -25.22 -0.56
N ARG A 262 -20.90 -24.18 -0.49
CA ARG A 262 -20.20 -23.62 -1.66
C ARG A 262 -19.11 -22.63 -1.27
N ASP A 263 -18.17 -22.38 -2.18
CA ASP A 263 -17.21 -21.28 -2.05
C ASP A 263 -17.86 -19.91 -2.21
N PHE A 264 -17.28 -18.89 -1.53
CA PHE A 264 -17.67 -17.48 -1.64
C PHE A 264 -16.48 -16.61 -1.99
N LEU A 265 -16.71 -15.60 -2.81
CA LEU A 265 -15.71 -14.61 -3.19
C LEU A 265 -16.13 -13.23 -2.66
N LEU A 266 -15.41 -12.75 -1.67
CA LEU A 266 -15.53 -11.39 -1.18
C LEU A 266 -14.71 -10.46 -2.09
N TYR A 267 -15.25 -9.29 -2.43
CA TYR A 267 -14.54 -8.26 -3.17
C TYR A 267 -14.66 -6.91 -2.44
N THR A 268 -13.65 -6.57 -1.63
CA THR A 268 -13.60 -5.27 -0.95
C THR A 268 -13.29 -4.14 -1.93
N PRO A 269 -13.72 -2.90 -1.66
CA PRO A 269 -14.58 -2.46 -0.57
C PRO A 269 -16.09 -2.62 -0.86
N TYR A 270 -16.46 -3.23 -2.00
CA TYR A 270 -17.87 -3.41 -2.38
C TYR A 270 -18.63 -4.31 -1.40
N HIS A 271 -17.95 -5.37 -0.91
CA HIS A 271 -18.45 -6.21 0.18
C HIS A 271 -17.73 -5.88 1.48
N SER A 272 -18.40 -6.06 2.62
CA SER A 272 -17.83 -5.76 3.93
C SER A 272 -16.71 -6.70 4.32
N PHE A 273 -15.59 -6.15 4.80
CA PHE A 273 -14.51 -6.92 5.43
C PHE A 273 -14.96 -7.63 6.72
N SER A 274 -16.10 -7.26 7.28
CA SER A 274 -16.68 -7.88 8.47
C SER A 274 -16.90 -9.40 8.34
N PHE A 275 -17.00 -9.93 7.13
CA PHE A 275 -17.06 -11.38 6.92
C PHE A 275 -15.76 -12.10 7.32
N VAL A 276 -14.60 -11.49 7.13
CA VAL A 276 -13.30 -12.01 7.59
C VAL A 276 -13.27 -12.02 9.12
N ILE A 277 -13.73 -10.94 9.74
CA ILE A 277 -13.83 -10.84 11.22
C ILE A 277 -14.82 -11.87 11.77
N LYS A 278 -15.99 -12.00 11.14
CA LYS A 278 -17.01 -12.99 11.55
C LYS A 278 -16.48 -14.41 11.48
N PHE A 279 -15.75 -14.77 10.41
CA PHE A 279 -15.13 -16.08 10.26
C PHE A 279 -14.15 -16.38 11.41
N LEU A 280 -13.28 -15.43 11.77
CA LEU A 280 -12.31 -15.58 12.86
C LEU A 280 -12.99 -15.63 14.23
N ARG A 281 -14.03 -14.81 14.46
CA ARG A 281 -14.81 -14.83 15.70
C ARG A 281 -15.60 -16.12 15.86
N GLU A 282 -16.20 -16.64 14.80
CA GLU A 282 -16.86 -17.94 14.82
C GLU A 282 -15.86 -19.05 15.17
N ALA A 283 -14.66 -19.03 14.54
CA ALA A 283 -13.59 -19.96 14.87
C ALA A 283 -13.14 -19.87 16.33
N ALA A 284 -13.09 -18.67 16.89
CA ALA A 284 -12.69 -18.48 18.30
C ALA A 284 -13.70 -19.06 19.29
N LEU A 285 -14.99 -19.04 18.94
CA LEU A 285 -16.09 -19.46 19.81
C LEU A 285 -16.51 -20.92 19.62
N ASP A 286 -16.37 -21.48 18.42
CA ASP A 286 -16.79 -22.83 18.09
C ASP A 286 -15.97 -23.87 18.88
N PRO A 287 -16.59 -24.68 19.77
CA PRO A 287 -15.86 -25.63 20.63
C PRO A 287 -15.15 -26.74 19.84
N GLU A 288 -15.60 -27.06 18.63
CA GLU A 288 -14.99 -28.08 17.78
C GLU A 288 -13.77 -27.58 17.01
N VAL A 289 -13.55 -26.27 16.94
CA VAL A 289 -12.32 -25.69 16.35
C VAL A 289 -11.15 -25.95 17.29
N THR A 290 -10.10 -26.54 16.75
CA THR A 290 -8.90 -26.92 17.51
C THR A 290 -7.67 -26.10 17.13
N ILE A 291 -7.54 -25.69 15.86
CA ILE A 291 -6.35 -25.01 15.33
C ILE A 291 -6.78 -23.86 14.42
N ILE A 292 -6.12 -22.71 14.56
CA ILE A 292 -6.21 -21.56 13.65
C ILE A 292 -4.79 -21.22 13.21
N LYS A 293 -4.55 -21.13 11.90
CA LYS A 293 -3.26 -20.65 11.35
C LYS A 293 -3.54 -19.50 10.39
N ILE A 294 -2.80 -18.40 10.51
CA ILE A 294 -2.97 -17.22 9.68
C ILE A 294 -1.64 -16.52 9.42
N THR A 295 -1.51 -15.91 8.23
CA THR A 295 -0.40 -15.00 7.92
C THR A 295 -0.85 -13.57 8.07
N ILE A 296 -0.05 -12.73 8.71
CA ILE A 296 -0.30 -11.30 8.93
C ILE A 296 0.88 -10.51 8.40
N TYR A 297 0.61 -9.56 7.50
CA TYR A 297 1.62 -8.66 6.99
C TYR A 297 1.50 -7.26 7.62
N ARG A 298 0.27 -6.75 7.79
CA ARG A 298 -0.04 -5.43 8.38
C ARG A 298 -1.32 -5.50 9.17
N LEU A 299 -1.31 -4.94 10.37
CA LEU A 299 -2.49 -4.76 11.21
C LEU A 299 -2.92 -3.29 11.27
N SER A 300 -4.21 -3.03 11.41
CA SER A 300 -4.74 -1.70 11.72
C SER A 300 -4.41 -1.31 13.17
N LYS A 301 -4.49 -0.01 13.48
CA LYS A 301 -4.26 0.47 14.86
C LYS A 301 -5.21 -0.20 15.86
N LEU A 302 -6.46 -0.43 15.47
CA LEU A 302 -7.48 -1.12 16.26
C LEU A 302 -7.92 -2.38 15.48
N SER A 303 -7.09 -3.44 15.54
CA SER A 303 -7.31 -4.65 14.76
C SER A 303 -8.26 -5.63 15.42
N ASN A 304 -9.44 -5.82 14.81
CA ASN A 304 -10.36 -6.89 15.18
C ASN A 304 -9.86 -8.28 14.76
N VAL A 305 -8.98 -8.35 13.74
CA VAL A 305 -8.29 -9.59 13.37
C VAL A 305 -7.43 -10.06 14.53
N ALA A 306 -6.55 -9.20 15.06
CA ALA A 306 -5.70 -9.49 16.20
C ALA A 306 -6.53 -9.86 17.45
N SER A 307 -7.56 -9.06 17.75
CA SER A 307 -8.45 -9.31 18.88
C SER A 307 -9.16 -10.67 18.79
N SER A 308 -9.57 -11.10 17.58
CA SER A 308 -10.20 -12.40 17.35
C SER A 308 -9.24 -13.57 17.60
N LEU A 309 -7.97 -13.41 17.20
CA LEU A 309 -6.93 -14.43 17.40
C LEU A 309 -6.55 -14.57 18.89
N ILE A 310 -6.42 -13.44 19.59
CA ILE A 310 -6.21 -13.41 21.04
C ILE A 310 -7.38 -14.09 21.77
N ASN A 311 -8.62 -13.78 21.37
CA ASN A 311 -9.81 -14.43 21.94
C ASN A 311 -9.81 -15.94 21.69
N ALA A 312 -9.41 -16.38 20.50
CA ALA A 312 -9.32 -17.81 20.18
C ALA A 312 -8.31 -18.53 21.07
N ALA A 313 -7.13 -17.93 21.29
CA ALA A 313 -6.11 -18.49 22.19
C ALA A 313 -6.61 -18.59 23.64
N LYS A 314 -7.27 -17.54 24.14
CA LYS A 314 -7.90 -17.53 25.48
C LYS A 314 -9.01 -18.58 25.61
N ASN A 315 -9.68 -18.95 24.52
CA ASN A 315 -10.66 -20.04 24.48
C ASN A 315 -10.01 -21.43 24.26
N GLY A 316 -8.70 -21.56 24.46
CA GLY A 316 -7.96 -22.83 24.42
C GLY A 316 -7.68 -23.36 23.02
N LYS A 317 -7.87 -22.55 21.96
CA LYS A 317 -7.52 -22.95 20.59
C LYS A 317 -6.00 -22.87 20.40
N LYS A 318 -5.42 -23.81 19.63
CA LYS A 318 -4.05 -23.64 19.16
C LYS A 318 -4.03 -22.60 18.04
N VAL A 319 -3.47 -21.43 18.29
CA VAL A 319 -3.39 -20.32 17.31
C VAL A 319 -1.94 -20.15 16.88
N LEU A 320 -1.69 -20.27 15.58
CA LEU A 320 -0.40 -20.05 14.94
C LEU A 320 -0.48 -18.84 14.02
N VAL A 321 0.29 -17.81 14.30
CA VAL A 321 0.34 -16.59 13.50
C VAL A 321 1.74 -16.40 12.94
N GLN A 322 1.84 -16.38 11.62
CA GLN A 322 3.02 -15.83 10.97
C GLN A 322 2.83 -14.31 10.83
N ILE A 323 3.70 -13.54 11.48
CA ILE A 323 3.66 -12.07 11.43
C ILE A 323 4.93 -11.52 10.79
N GLU A 324 4.76 -10.57 9.84
CA GLU A 324 5.86 -9.86 9.19
C GLU A 324 6.18 -8.59 9.97
N LEU A 325 7.24 -8.61 10.77
CA LEU A 325 7.64 -7.46 11.58
C LEU A 325 8.35 -6.37 10.76
N GLN A 326 8.87 -6.70 9.58
CA GLN A 326 9.53 -5.75 8.68
C GLN A 326 8.57 -5.10 7.67
N ALA A 327 7.29 -4.99 8.02
CA ALA A 327 6.30 -4.29 7.20
C ALA A 327 6.53 -2.78 7.29
N ARG A 328 7.22 -2.20 6.31
CA ARG A 328 7.62 -0.78 6.31
C ARG A 328 6.44 0.14 6.64
N PHE A 329 6.62 1.03 7.62
CA PHE A 329 5.65 1.98 8.22
C PHE A 329 4.63 1.38 9.21
N ASP A 330 4.57 0.07 9.39
CA ASP A 330 3.64 -0.58 10.32
C ASP A 330 4.36 -1.44 11.37
N GLU A 331 5.69 -1.31 11.46
CA GLU A 331 6.55 -2.08 12.36
C GLU A 331 6.10 -1.98 13.81
N THR A 332 5.86 -0.76 14.29
CA THR A 332 5.47 -0.51 15.69
C THR A 332 4.16 -1.19 16.04
N ASN A 333 3.13 -1.08 15.20
CA ASN A 333 1.84 -1.73 15.42
C ASN A 333 1.97 -3.25 15.42
N ASN A 334 2.74 -3.80 14.48
CA ASN A 334 2.94 -5.24 14.38
C ASN A 334 3.70 -5.78 15.61
N ILE A 335 4.68 -5.04 16.14
CA ILE A 335 5.41 -5.41 17.35
C ILE A 335 4.47 -5.42 18.56
N ILE A 336 3.70 -4.35 18.78
CA ILE A 336 2.76 -4.25 19.90
C ILE A 336 1.76 -5.42 19.88
N TYR A 337 1.18 -5.73 18.73
CA TYR A 337 0.26 -6.85 18.61
C TYR A 337 0.95 -8.21 18.74
N ALA A 338 2.20 -8.36 18.30
CA ALA A 338 2.96 -9.58 18.49
C ALA A 338 3.17 -9.86 20.00
N GLU A 339 3.53 -8.86 20.79
CA GLU A 339 3.66 -8.98 22.25
C GLU A 339 2.33 -9.36 22.91
N GLN A 340 1.22 -8.69 22.54
CA GLN A 340 -0.11 -9.00 23.07
C GLN A 340 -0.56 -10.42 22.72
N MET A 341 -0.34 -10.87 21.49
CA MET A 341 -0.64 -12.23 21.04
C MET A 341 0.19 -13.26 21.81
N GLN A 342 1.49 -13.02 21.96
CA GLN A 342 2.39 -13.91 22.70
C GLN A 342 1.98 -14.04 24.18
N ALA A 343 1.63 -12.92 24.82
CA ALA A 343 1.12 -12.91 26.19
C ALA A 343 -0.20 -13.69 26.34
N ALA A 344 -1.00 -13.76 25.27
CA ALA A 344 -2.25 -14.54 25.25
C ALA A 344 -2.04 -16.03 24.88
N GLY A 345 -0.81 -16.49 24.65
CA GLY A 345 -0.50 -17.89 24.31
C GLY A 345 -0.57 -18.22 22.82
N VAL A 346 -0.58 -17.21 21.94
CA VAL A 346 -0.47 -17.41 20.49
C VAL A 346 0.94 -17.81 20.11
N GLU A 347 1.10 -18.87 19.32
CA GLU A 347 2.38 -19.28 18.74
C GLU A 347 2.71 -18.35 17.55
N LEU A 348 3.85 -17.63 17.64
CA LEU A 348 4.28 -16.69 16.60
C LEU A 348 5.42 -17.26 15.76
N ILE A 349 5.34 -17.04 14.44
CA ILE A 349 6.44 -17.24 13.48
C ILE A 349 6.84 -15.87 12.95
N PHE A 350 8.11 -15.52 13.12
CA PHE A 350 8.68 -14.25 12.67
C PHE A 350 9.48 -14.45 11.38
N GLY A 351 8.77 -14.46 10.25
CA GLY A 351 9.42 -14.51 8.95
C GLY A 351 10.22 -15.78 8.64
N ILE A 352 10.90 -15.77 7.54
CA ILE A 352 11.89 -16.77 7.10
C ILE A 352 13.16 -16.00 6.75
N PRO A 353 14.35 -16.38 7.22
CA PRO A 353 15.60 -15.70 6.85
C PRO A 353 15.73 -15.59 5.31
N GLY A 354 15.97 -14.38 4.80
CA GLY A 354 16.11 -14.09 3.38
C GLY A 354 14.81 -14.08 2.55
N LEU A 355 13.64 -14.37 3.15
CA LEU A 355 12.35 -14.36 2.46
C LEU A 355 11.31 -13.54 3.22
N LYS A 356 10.67 -12.58 2.58
CA LYS A 356 9.50 -11.89 3.15
C LYS A 356 8.23 -12.72 2.92
N VAL A 357 7.41 -12.90 3.96
CA VAL A 357 6.13 -13.59 3.84
C VAL A 357 5.06 -12.60 3.43
N HIS A 358 4.59 -12.70 2.19
CA HIS A 358 3.61 -11.79 1.62
C HIS A 358 2.30 -12.47 1.22
N SER A 359 2.17 -13.78 1.41
CA SER A 359 0.90 -14.51 1.25
C SER A 359 -0.14 -14.07 2.29
N LYS A 360 -1.42 -14.10 1.92
CA LYS A 360 -2.55 -13.77 2.78
C LYS A 360 -3.47 -14.98 2.83
N ILE A 361 -3.19 -15.86 3.79
CA ILE A 361 -3.85 -17.16 3.93
C ILE A 361 -4.26 -17.40 5.38
N CYS A 362 -5.41 -18.03 5.55
CA CYS A 362 -5.89 -18.51 6.83
C CYS A 362 -6.46 -19.93 6.67
N ILE A 363 -6.20 -20.80 7.63
CA ILE A 363 -6.77 -22.12 7.70
C ILE A 363 -7.20 -22.43 9.14
N ILE A 364 -8.36 -23.05 9.27
CA ILE A 364 -8.95 -23.51 10.52
C ILE A 364 -9.13 -25.02 10.43
N GLU A 365 -8.78 -25.73 11.49
CA GLU A 365 -9.05 -27.15 11.63
C GLU A 365 -10.12 -27.36 12.71
N LYS A 366 -11.21 -28.01 12.29
CA LYS A 366 -12.33 -28.38 13.14
C LYS A 366 -12.41 -29.90 13.26
N LYS A 367 -12.75 -30.42 14.44
CA LYS A 367 -13.01 -31.84 14.68
C LYS A 367 -14.50 -32.03 14.97
N THR A 368 -15.19 -32.71 14.07
CA THR A 368 -16.62 -33.06 14.22
C THR A 368 -16.72 -34.57 14.15
N ASP A 369 -17.25 -35.19 15.19
CA ASP A 369 -17.43 -36.66 15.31
C ASP A 369 -16.15 -37.46 14.97
N GLY A 370 -15.01 -37.02 15.46
CA GLY A 370 -13.70 -37.63 15.20
C GLY A 370 -13.09 -37.34 13.84
N ASN A 371 -13.84 -36.76 12.91
CA ASN A 371 -13.37 -36.39 11.58
C ASN A 371 -12.77 -34.99 11.58
N LYS A 372 -11.68 -34.83 10.82
CA LYS A 372 -11.01 -33.54 10.62
C LYS A 372 -11.57 -32.83 9.41
N ARG A 373 -12.09 -31.64 9.59
CA ARG A 373 -12.57 -30.76 8.53
C ARG A 373 -11.81 -29.45 8.55
N ARG A 374 -11.56 -28.87 7.38
CA ARG A 374 -10.86 -27.61 7.23
C ARG A 374 -11.74 -26.56 6.59
N TYR A 375 -11.53 -25.32 7.03
CA TYR A 375 -12.08 -24.11 6.45
C TYR A 375 -10.97 -23.11 6.30
N GLY A 376 -11.06 -22.23 5.31
CA GLY A 376 -10.03 -21.20 5.15
C GLY A 376 -10.45 -20.07 4.25
N PHE A 377 -9.61 -19.07 4.23
CA PHE A 377 -9.70 -18.00 3.24
C PHE A 377 -8.30 -17.63 2.71
N ILE A 378 -8.27 -17.29 1.44
CA ILE A 378 -7.07 -16.86 0.71
C ILE A 378 -7.38 -15.51 0.05
N SER A 379 -6.52 -14.52 0.25
CA SER A 379 -6.77 -13.16 -0.22
C SER A 379 -5.65 -12.60 -1.10
N THR A 380 -6.00 -11.70 -2.00
CA THR A 380 -5.03 -10.88 -2.75
C THR A 380 -4.48 -9.74 -1.90
N GLY A 381 -5.25 -9.28 -0.89
CA GLY A 381 -4.97 -8.16 -0.02
C GLY A 381 -4.73 -8.52 1.44
N ASN A 382 -4.18 -7.58 2.20
CA ASN A 382 -3.89 -7.75 3.62
C ASN A 382 -5.17 -7.87 4.46
N PHE A 383 -5.07 -8.55 5.60
CA PHE A 383 -6.14 -8.62 6.60
C PHE A 383 -6.09 -7.40 7.50
N ASN A 384 -6.41 -6.25 6.91
CA ASN A 384 -6.36 -4.94 7.55
C ASN A 384 -7.64 -4.17 7.23
N GLU A 385 -8.39 -3.81 8.26
CA GLU A 385 -9.73 -3.21 8.19
C GLU A 385 -9.72 -1.84 7.49
N ASP A 386 -8.63 -1.07 7.65
CA ASP A 386 -8.55 0.27 7.10
C ASP A 386 -8.21 0.22 5.61
N THR A 387 -7.27 -0.62 5.20
CA THR A 387 -6.96 -0.80 3.78
C THR A 387 -8.11 -1.43 3.01
N ALA A 388 -8.91 -2.29 3.64
CA ALA A 388 -10.09 -2.91 3.02
C ALA A 388 -11.20 -1.91 2.64
N LYS A 389 -11.18 -0.69 3.17
CA LYS A 389 -12.12 0.40 2.82
C LYS A 389 -11.73 1.14 1.54
N VAL A 390 -10.45 1.09 1.17
CA VAL A 390 -9.88 1.91 0.09
C VAL A 390 -9.13 1.11 -0.99
N TYR A 391 -8.86 -0.18 -0.75
CA TYR A 391 -8.23 -1.09 -1.71
C TYR A 391 -9.24 -2.08 -2.23
N THR A 392 -9.23 -2.30 -3.55
CA THR A 392 -9.96 -3.43 -4.11
C THR A 392 -9.16 -4.70 -3.89
N ASP A 393 -9.77 -5.75 -3.30
CA ASP A 393 -9.14 -7.06 -3.11
C ASP A 393 -10.14 -8.19 -3.12
N TYR A 394 -9.74 -9.35 -3.65
CA TYR A 394 -10.49 -10.59 -3.57
C TYR A 394 -10.10 -11.40 -2.35
N THR A 395 -11.08 -12.00 -1.69
CA THR A 395 -10.87 -13.03 -0.66
C THR A 395 -11.78 -14.22 -0.94
N LEU A 396 -11.18 -15.37 -1.21
CA LEU A 396 -11.87 -16.65 -1.41
C LEU A 396 -12.08 -17.33 -0.07
N PHE A 397 -13.33 -17.60 0.31
CA PHE A 397 -13.69 -18.48 1.43
C PHE A 397 -14.02 -19.86 0.88
N THR A 398 -13.40 -20.90 1.44
CA THR A 398 -13.52 -22.27 0.91
C THR A 398 -13.38 -23.33 2.00
N SER A 399 -14.02 -24.49 1.76
CA SER A 399 -13.79 -25.75 2.48
C SER A 399 -13.16 -26.82 1.57
N ASP A 400 -12.70 -26.45 0.36
CA ASP A 400 -12.08 -27.37 -0.58
C ASP A 400 -10.78 -27.96 -0.02
N GLU A 401 -10.83 -29.25 0.32
CA GLU A 401 -9.69 -29.96 0.89
C GLU A 401 -8.46 -30.01 -0.03
N ARG A 402 -8.64 -29.93 -1.37
CA ARG A 402 -7.53 -29.89 -2.32
C ARG A 402 -6.71 -28.62 -2.11
N ILE A 403 -7.38 -27.49 -1.92
CA ILE A 403 -6.77 -26.18 -1.66
C ILE A 403 -6.20 -26.13 -0.23
N LEU A 404 -7.02 -26.48 0.77
CA LEU A 404 -6.67 -26.28 2.18
C LEU A 404 -5.56 -27.21 2.66
N LYS A 405 -5.44 -28.44 2.11
CA LYS A 405 -4.27 -29.29 2.36
C LYS A 405 -2.98 -28.62 1.89
N GLU A 406 -3.01 -27.92 0.76
CA GLU A 406 -1.83 -27.22 0.26
C GLU A 406 -1.57 -25.91 1.01
N VAL A 407 -2.61 -25.18 1.42
CA VAL A 407 -2.44 -24.05 2.36
C VAL A 407 -1.74 -24.51 3.64
N ASN A 408 -2.13 -25.67 4.19
CA ASN A 408 -1.44 -26.23 5.36
C ASN A 408 0.01 -26.62 5.07
N LYS A 409 0.34 -27.09 3.83
CA LYS A 409 1.74 -27.29 3.43
C LYS A 409 2.54 -25.99 3.41
N VAL A 410 1.92 -24.87 3.04
CA VAL A 410 2.58 -23.54 3.13
C VAL A 410 2.91 -23.22 4.58
N PHE A 411 1.98 -23.39 5.53
CA PHE A 411 2.27 -23.19 6.96
C PHE A 411 3.37 -24.12 7.47
N ASN A 412 3.39 -25.38 7.04
CA ASN A 412 4.48 -26.29 7.41
C ASN A 412 5.85 -25.84 6.84
N PHE A 413 5.86 -25.20 5.65
CA PHE A 413 7.07 -24.60 5.11
C PHE A 413 7.48 -23.36 5.92
N LEU A 414 6.54 -22.53 6.38
CA LEU A 414 6.83 -21.36 7.24
C LEU A 414 7.43 -21.78 8.59
N GLN A 415 7.07 -22.96 9.11
CA GLN A 415 7.65 -23.50 10.35
C GLN A 415 8.99 -24.22 10.14
N VAL A 416 9.16 -24.88 8.96
CA VAL A 416 10.32 -25.73 8.64
C VAL A 416 10.80 -25.44 7.22
N HIS A 417 11.51 -24.33 7.06
CA HIS A 417 11.78 -23.65 5.78
C HIS A 417 12.84 -24.32 4.89
N TYR A 418 13.57 -25.31 5.36
CA TYR A 418 14.54 -26.06 4.51
C TYR A 418 13.90 -27.15 3.66
N LYS A 419 12.61 -27.50 3.85
CA LYS A 419 11.91 -28.54 3.08
C LYS A 419 11.04 -27.94 2.00
N ARG A 420 11.50 -27.95 0.73
CA ARG A 420 10.65 -27.64 -0.41
C ARG A 420 9.45 -28.59 -0.46
N LYS A 421 8.28 -28.05 -0.82
CA LYS A 421 7.04 -28.80 -0.98
C LYS A 421 6.57 -28.73 -2.43
N ASN A 422 5.92 -29.79 -2.89
CA ASN A 422 5.25 -29.82 -4.19
C ASN A 422 3.78 -29.44 -4.00
N TYR A 423 3.29 -28.61 -4.91
CA TYR A 423 1.92 -28.13 -4.95
C TYR A 423 1.31 -28.47 -6.31
N ASN A 424 0.09 -29.05 -6.30
CA ASN A 424 -0.64 -29.44 -7.51
C ASN A 424 -1.71 -28.43 -7.89
N HIS A 425 -2.20 -27.68 -6.90
CA HIS A 425 -3.31 -26.74 -7.02
C HIS A 425 -2.86 -25.29 -6.84
N LEU A 426 -2.13 -25.00 -5.76
CA LEU A 426 -1.60 -23.67 -5.50
C LEU A 426 -0.35 -23.37 -6.35
N ILE A 427 -0.17 -22.10 -6.72
CA ILE A 427 1.10 -21.61 -7.24
C ILE A 427 1.80 -20.86 -6.10
N VAL A 428 2.96 -21.36 -5.68
CA VAL A 428 3.65 -20.86 -4.48
C VAL A 428 5.07 -20.41 -4.79
N SER A 429 5.37 -19.15 -4.48
CA SER A 429 6.74 -18.60 -4.50
C SER A 429 7.46 -18.89 -3.18
N PRO A 430 8.79 -19.05 -3.18
CA PRO A 430 9.70 -19.06 -4.34
C PRO A 430 9.81 -20.44 -5.02
N HIS A 431 8.95 -21.42 -4.68
CA HIS A 431 9.15 -22.84 -5.03
C HIS A 431 9.06 -23.11 -6.53
N HIS A 432 7.98 -22.65 -7.19
CA HIS A 432 7.72 -23.04 -8.59
C HIS A 432 6.89 -22.03 -9.39
N THR A 433 6.65 -20.82 -8.86
CA THR A 433 5.81 -19.81 -9.54
C THR A 433 6.30 -19.53 -10.94
N HIS A 434 7.59 -19.28 -11.13
CA HIS A 434 8.17 -18.99 -12.44
C HIS A 434 7.90 -20.14 -13.44
N SER A 435 8.26 -21.36 -13.07
CA SER A 435 8.13 -22.54 -13.97
C SER A 435 6.69 -22.84 -14.33
N VAL A 436 5.75 -22.67 -13.39
CA VAL A 436 4.32 -22.85 -13.64
C VAL A 436 3.77 -21.79 -14.59
N LEU A 437 4.11 -20.51 -14.37
CA LEU A 437 3.69 -19.43 -15.26
C LEU A 437 4.21 -19.64 -16.69
N VAL A 438 5.50 -19.97 -16.84
CA VAL A 438 6.10 -20.28 -18.15
C VAL A 438 5.37 -21.46 -18.82
N LYS A 439 5.08 -22.54 -18.07
CA LYS A 439 4.33 -23.69 -18.59
C LYS A 439 2.92 -23.29 -19.05
N MET A 440 2.23 -22.44 -18.31
CA MET A 440 0.87 -21.97 -18.66
C MET A 440 0.90 -21.10 -19.92
N ILE A 441 1.87 -20.18 -20.04
CA ILE A 441 2.05 -19.35 -21.23
C ILE A 441 2.39 -20.23 -22.46
N ASN A 442 3.29 -21.21 -22.31
CA ASN A 442 3.60 -22.16 -23.38
C ASN A 442 2.35 -22.93 -23.83
N LYS A 443 1.49 -23.31 -22.88
CA LYS A 443 0.25 -24.01 -23.22
C LYS A 443 -0.70 -23.14 -24.06
N GLU A 444 -0.75 -21.83 -23.82
CA GLU A 444 -1.53 -20.92 -24.67
C GLU A 444 -0.93 -20.81 -26.09
N ILE A 445 0.40 -20.82 -26.23
CA ILE A 445 1.08 -20.87 -27.54
C ILE A 445 0.71 -22.17 -28.28
N GLU A 446 0.80 -23.32 -27.60
CA GLU A 446 0.42 -24.63 -28.19
C GLU A 446 -1.04 -24.66 -28.61
N ASN A 447 -1.95 -24.17 -27.74
CA ASN A 447 -3.38 -24.09 -28.03
C ASN A 447 -3.65 -23.20 -29.26
N HIS A 448 -2.98 -22.04 -29.34
CA HIS A 448 -3.12 -21.14 -30.47
C HIS A 448 -2.69 -21.82 -31.78
N LYS A 449 -1.50 -22.45 -31.80
CA LYS A 449 -1.00 -23.18 -32.97
C LYS A 449 -1.91 -24.35 -33.39
N SER A 450 -2.60 -24.93 -32.44
CA SER A 450 -3.55 -26.05 -32.68
C SER A 450 -4.97 -25.55 -33.02
N GLY A 451 -5.21 -24.26 -33.19
CA GLY A 451 -6.53 -23.69 -33.47
C GLY A 451 -7.52 -23.80 -32.30
N LEU A 452 -7.05 -24.10 -31.10
CA LEU A 452 -7.87 -24.15 -29.88
C LEU A 452 -8.01 -22.76 -29.25
N SER A 453 -9.02 -22.61 -28.40
CA SER A 453 -9.20 -21.36 -27.63
C SER A 453 -7.94 -21.02 -26.83
N SER A 454 -7.35 -19.85 -27.10
CA SER A 454 -6.13 -19.36 -26.48
C SER A 454 -6.26 -17.90 -26.10
N GLY A 455 -5.55 -17.47 -25.06
CA GLY A 455 -5.52 -16.08 -24.62
C GLY A 455 -5.13 -15.93 -23.16
N ILE A 456 -4.52 -14.81 -22.84
CA ILE A 456 -4.03 -14.50 -21.50
C ILE A 456 -4.63 -13.16 -21.05
N ARG A 457 -5.20 -13.15 -19.84
CA ARG A 457 -5.68 -11.93 -19.20
C ARG A 457 -5.04 -11.79 -17.84
N LEU A 458 -4.37 -10.68 -17.59
CA LEU A 458 -3.63 -10.43 -16.35
C LEU A 458 -4.09 -9.11 -15.73
N LYS A 459 -4.39 -9.14 -14.43
CA LYS A 459 -4.50 -7.93 -13.62
C LYS A 459 -3.39 -7.95 -12.59
N LEU A 460 -2.54 -6.91 -12.58
CA LEU A 460 -1.32 -6.82 -11.78
C LEU A 460 -1.16 -5.40 -11.23
N ASN A 461 -0.40 -5.26 -10.13
CA ASN A 461 0.08 -3.94 -9.76
C ASN A 461 1.35 -3.57 -10.53
N ALA A 462 2.24 -4.54 -10.75
CA ALA A 462 3.49 -4.31 -11.46
C ALA A 462 3.95 -5.55 -12.24
N ILE A 463 4.67 -5.30 -13.35
CA ILE A 463 5.38 -6.32 -14.12
C ILE A 463 6.78 -5.80 -14.46
N THR A 464 7.83 -6.46 -13.92
CA THR A 464 9.24 -6.09 -14.10
C THR A 464 10.15 -7.30 -14.29
N ASN A 465 9.64 -8.54 -14.15
CA ASN A 465 10.46 -9.74 -14.34
C ASN A 465 10.72 -10.00 -15.82
N PHE A 466 11.98 -9.85 -16.23
CA PHE A 466 12.39 -9.97 -17.64
C PHE A 466 12.00 -11.31 -18.27
N SER A 467 12.24 -12.41 -17.57
CA SER A 467 11.96 -13.76 -18.11
C SER A 467 10.48 -13.97 -18.42
N ILE A 468 9.58 -13.44 -17.56
CA ILE A 468 8.13 -13.51 -17.81
C ILE A 468 7.73 -12.54 -18.94
N ILE A 469 8.33 -11.35 -19.00
CA ILE A 469 8.08 -10.37 -20.09
C ILE A 469 8.48 -10.98 -21.43
N ASP A 470 9.69 -11.55 -21.54
CA ASP A 470 10.17 -12.22 -22.77
C ASP A 470 9.24 -13.35 -23.18
N LYS A 471 8.72 -14.11 -22.20
CA LYS A 471 7.78 -15.18 -22.48
C LYS A 471 6.43 -14.69 -23.00
N LEU A 472 5.95 -13.55 -22.48
CA LEU A 472 4.73 -12.88 -23.00
C LEU A 472 4.96 -12.32 -24.41
N TYR A 473 6.15 -11.76 -24.69
CA TYR A 473 6.52 -11.33 -26.05
C TYR A 473 6.53 -12.52 -27.01
N GLN A 474 7.13 -13.64 -26.62
CA GLN A 474 7.09 -14.87 -27.41
C GLN A 474 5.64 -15.32 -27.68
N ALA A 475 4.77 -15.31 -26.68
CA ALA A 475 3.38 -15.69 -26.87
C ALA A 475 2.66 -14.72 -27.84
N SER A 476 2.93 -13.43 -27.74
CA SER A 476 2.38 -12.42 -28.65
C SER A 476 2.85 -12.60 -30.08
N SER A 477 4.17 -12.82 -30.31
CA SER A 477 4.72 -13.05 -31.67
C SER A 477 4.19 -14.34 -32.30
N GLU A 478 3.76 -15.30 -31.50
CA GLU A 478 3.09 -16.53 -31.95
C GLU A 478 1.56 -16.39 -32.12
N GLY A 479 1.01 -15.16 -31.96
CA GLY A 479 -0.39 -14.85 -32.22
C GLY A 479 -1.34 -14.88 -31.01
N VAL A 480 -0.86 -15.23 -29.82
CA VAL A 480 -1.69 -15.27 -28.61
C VAL A 480 -2.11 -13.86 -28.21
N LYS A 481 -3.41 -13.60 -28.06
CA LYS A 481 -3.94 -12.33 -27.56
C LYS A 481 -3.73 -12.19 -26.05
N ILE A 482 -3.17 -11.07 -25.62
CA ILE A 482 -2.84 -10.78 -24.22
C ILE A 482 -3.44 -9.44 -23.82
N GLN A 483 -4.30 -9.44 -22.80
CA GLN A 483 -4.89 -8.26 -22.20
C GLN A 483 -4.37 -8.07 -20.78
N MET A 484 -3.85 -6.89 -20.47
CA MET A 484 -3.27 -6.61 -19.17
C MET A 484 -3.84 -5.34 -18.55
N ILE A 485 -4.18 -5.40 -17.26
CA ILE A 485 -4.53 -4.25 -16.43
C ILE A 485 -3.39 -4.08 -15.42
N VAL A 486 -2.55 -3.04 -15.60
CA VAL A 486 -1.37 -2.78 -14.78
C VAL A 486 -1.42 -1.35 -14.25
N ARG A 487 -1.68 -1.19 -12.95
CA ARG A 487 -1.85 0.15 -12.37
C ARG A 487 -0.56 0.90 -12.04
N GLY A 488 0.56 0.20 -11.93
CA GLY A 488 1.86 0.75 -11.51
C GLY A 488 2.96 0.48 -12.54
N ILE A 489 4.11 -0.02 -12.08
CA ILE A 489 5.28 -0.22 -12.92
C ILE A 489 5.02 -1.29 -13.99
N CYS A 490 5.16 -0.91 -15.25
CA CYS A 490 5.07 -1.80 -16.41
C CYS A 490 6.35 -1.68 -17.24
N CYS A 491 7.26 -2.65 -17.13
CA CYS A 491 8.47 -2.71 -17.98
C CYS A 491 8.20 -3.39 -19.32
N LEU A 492 7.03 -4.01 -19.50
CA LEU A 492 6.58 -4.55 -20.77
C LEU A 492 6.11 -3.39 -21.67
N ILE A 493 6.56 -3.37 -22.93
CA ILE A 493 6.15 -2.38 -23.94
C ILE A 493 5.17 -3.03 -24.90
N PRO A 494 3.89 -2.65 -24.89
CA PRO A 494 2.87 -3.22 -25.78
C PRO A 494 2.89 -2.59 -27.17
N GLY A 495 2.30 -3.29 -28.16
CA GLY A 495 2.01 -2.73 -29.49
C GLY A 495 3.20 -2.64 -30.45
N ILE A 496 4.34 -3.27 -30.14
CA ILE A 496 5.51 -3.28 -31.03
C ILE A 496 5.35 -4.39 -32.07
N LYS A 497 5.37 -4.02 -33.35
CA LYS A 497 5.23 -4.93 -34.49
C LYS A 497 6.29 -6.06 -34.44
N GLY A 498 5.84 -7.29 -34.63
CA GLY A 498 6.68 -8.50 -34.58
C GLY A 498 7.10 -8.96 -33.20
N MET A 499 6.74 -8.22 -32.13
CA MET A 499 7.10 -8.57 -30.75
C MET A 499 5.89 -8.58 -29.81
N SER A 500 5.22 -7.47 -29.66
CA SER A 500 4.12 -7.29 -28.70
C SER A 500 2.83 -6.74 -29.33
N GLU A 501 2.64 -6.94 -30.62
CA GLU A 501 1.48 -6.44 -31.38
C GLU A 501 0.14 -7.01 -30.90
N ASN A 502 0.16 -8.19 -30.29
CA ASN A 502 -1.01 -8.84 -29.71
C ASN A 502 -1.15 -8.60 -28.20
N ILE A 503 -0.36 -7.68 -27.63
CA ILE A 503 -0.45 -7.27 -26.22
C ILE A 503 -1.07 -5.90 -26.11
N GLU A 504 -2.15 -5.81 -25.35
CA GLU A 504 -2.75 -4.54 -24.96
C GLU A 504 -2.66 -4.36 -23.45
N VAL A 505 -2.32 -3.15 -23.01
CA VAL A 505 -2.19 -2.81 -21.58
C VAL A 505 -2.98 -1.54 -21.27
N ILE A 506 -3.81 -1.60 -20.23
CA ILE A 506 -4.47 -0.44 -19.64
C ILE A 506 -4.07 -0.26 -18.18
N SER A 507 -4.18 0.97 -17.70
CA SER A 507 -3.98 1.33 -16.30
C SER A 507 -5.18 2.10 -15.79
N ILE A 508 -5.60 1.83 -14.54
CA ILE A 508 -6.69 2.56 -13.89
C ILE A 508 -6.21 3.08 -12.54
N VAL A 509 -6.41 4.38 -12.33
CA VAL A 509 -6.26 5.07 -11.05
C VAL A 509 -7.55 5.84 -10.82
N ASP A 510 -8.30 5.47 -9.76
CA ASP A 510 -9.60 6.07 -9.46
C ASP A 510 -9.82 6.14 -7.93
N LYS A 511 -11.07 6.19 -7.46
CA LYS A 511 -11.50 6.28 -6.07
C LYS A 511 -10.81 5.25 -5.16
N PHE A 512 -10.74 3.99 -5.62
CA PHE A 512 -10.12 2.89 -4.90
C PHE A 512 -8.79 2.50 -5.54
N LEU A 513 -7.85 2.00 -4.73
CA LEU A 513 -6.61 1.43 -5.23
C LEU A 513 -6.89 0.06 -5.86
N GLU A 514 -6.65 -0.06 -7.17
CA GLU A 514 -6.76 -1.33 -7.90
C GLU A 514 -5.63 -2.28 -7.48
N HIS A 515 -5.91 -3.19 -6.54
CA HIS A 515 -4.88 -3.98 -5.86
C HIS A 515 -4.89 -5.48 -6.18
N PRO A 516 -6.01 -6.13 -6.57
CA PRO A 516 -6.02 -7.57 -6.75
C PRO A 516 -5.15 -8.01 -7.93
N ARG A 517 -4.51 -9.17 -7.80
CA ARG A 517 -3.82 -9.85 -8.88
C ARG A 517 -4.67 -11.02 -9.34
N VAL A 518 -4.94 -11.05 -10.62
CA VAL A 518 -5.77 -12.08 -11.27
C VAL A 518 -5.04 -12.57 -12.51
N TYR A 519 -4.92 -13.90 -12.63
CA TYR A 519 -4.35 -14.55 -13.81
C TYR A 519 -5.42 -15.41 -14.46
N GLN A 520 -5.67 -15.19 -15.74
CA GLN A 520 -6.65 -15.95 -16.51
C GLN A 520 -5.98 -16.48 -17.79
N PHE A 521 -6.10 -17.78 -18.01
CA PHE A 521 -5.61 -18.48 -19.19
C PHE A 521 -6.78 -19.22 -19.83
N ALA A 522 -6.93 -19.12 -21.15
CA ALA A 522 -8.03 -19.74 -21.89
C ALA A 522 -7.95 -21.27 -21.87
N ASN A 523 -6.73 -21.84 -21.85
CA ASN A 523 -6.42 -23.23 -21.65
C ASN A 523 -7.27 -24.20 -22.52
N GLY A 524 -7.36 -23.90 -23.82
CA GLY A 524 -8.09 -24.76 -24.77
C GLY A 524 -9.60 -24.82 -24.57
N GLY A 525 -10.20 -23.79 -23.94
CA GLY A 525 -11.64 -23.71 -23.64
C GLY A 525 -12.01 -24.18 -22.22
N SER A 526 -11.05 -24.67 -21.43
CA SER A 526 -11.23 -25.00 -20.00
C SER A 526 -10.46 -24.00 -19.14
N PRO A 527 -10.97 -22.78 -18.93
CA PRO A 527 -10.20 -21.66 -18.41
C PRO A 527 -9.64 -21.91 -17.01
N LYS A 528 -8.39 -21.52 -16.82
CA LYS A 528 -7.74 -21.50 -15.52
C LYS A 528 -7.68 -20.09 -14.99
N ILE A 529 -8.30 -19.86 -13.86
CA ILE A 529 -8.36 -18.53 -13.19
C ILE A 529 -7.76 -18.66 -11.80
N TYR A 530 -6.86 -17.73 -11.49
CA TYR A 530 -6.21 -17.63 -10.18
C TYR A 530 -6.37 -16.22 -9.63
N ILE A 531 -6.57 -16.11 -8.31
CA ILE A 531 -6.33 -14.88 -7.57
C ILE A 531 -5.02 -15.04 -6.79
N SER A 532 -4.22 -13.98 -6.68
CA SER A 532 -2.85 -14.07 -6.19
C SER A 532 -2.45 -12.91 -5.30
N SER A 533 -1.49 -13.16 -4.41
CA SER A 533 -0.77 -12.12 -3.69
C SER A 533 0.44 -11.58 -4.46
N ALA A 534 0.90 -12.27 -5.52
CA ALA A 534 2.12 -11.97 -6.27
C ALA A 534 1.88 -11.06 -7.47
N ASP A 535 2.74 -10.06 -7.62
CA ASP A 535 2.98 -9.36 -8.88
C ASP A 535 4.06 -10.09 -9.70
N PHE A 536 4.20 -9.76 -10.99
CA PHE A 536 5.24 -10.32 -11.85
C PHE A 536 6.56 -9.53 -11.72
N MET A 537 7.08 -9.49 -10.50
CA MET A 537 8.37 -8.90 -10.16
C MET A 537 9.33 -9.97 -9.63
N THR A 538 10.62 -9.83 -9.88
CA THR A 538 11.64 -10.78 -9.41
C THR A 538 11.53 -11.04 -7.92
N ARG A 539 11.39 -9.99 -7.11
CA ARG A 539 11.20 -10.12 -5.65
C ARG A 539 9.98 -10.95 -5.24
N ASN A 540 8.86 -10.88 -5.99
CA ASN A 540 7.64 -11.65 -5.68
C ASN A 540 7.79 -13.12 -6.08
N ILE A 541 8.52 -13.38 -7.18
CA ILE A 541 8.69 -14.71 -7.73
C ILE A 541 9.79 -15.49 -6.99
N GLU A 542 10.88 -14.82 -6.57
CA GLU A 542 12.09 -15.44 -6.08
C GLU A 542 12.36 -15.22 -4.58
N ASN A 543 12.01 -14.03 -4.04
CA ASN A 543 12.45 -13.59 -2.71
C ASN A 543 11.29 -13.41 -1.72
N ARG A 544 10.08 -13.89 -2.06
CA ARG A 544 8.91 -13.81 -1.18
C ARG A 544 8.15 -15.12 -1.14
N VAL A 545 7.46 -15.34 -0.03
CA VAL A 545 6.42 -16.37 0.03
C VAL A 545 5.10 -15.77 -0.43
N GLU A 546 4.68 -16.16 -1.61
CA GLU A 546 3.44 -15.72 -2.25
C GLU A 546 2.57 -16.92 -2.60
N VAL A 547 1.26 -16.72 -2.68
CA VAL A 547 0.30 -17.78 -3.03
C VAL A 547 -0.66 -17.28 -4.09
N ALA A 548 -0.84 -18.05 -5.16
CA ALA A 548 -1.97 -17.94 -6.06
C ALA A 548 -2.86 -19.17 -5.91
N VAL A 549 -4.17 -18.94 -5.73
CA VAL A 549 -5.18 -19.98 -5.53
C VAL A 549 -6.07 -20.08 -6.76
N PRO A 550 -6.30 -21.31 -7.28
CA PRO A 550 -7.23 -21.52 -8.39
C PRO A 550 -8.67 -21.33 -7.94
N ILE A 551 -9.48 -20.78 -8.82
CA ILE A 551 -10.92 -20.68 -8.64
C ILE A 551 -11.59 -21.83 -9.39
N TYR A 552 -12.12 -22.81 -8.68
CA TYR A 552 -12.75 -23.98 -9.29
C TYR A 552 -14.26 -23.80 -9.53
N ASP A 553 -14.93 -23.01 -8.70
CA ASP A 553 -16.36 -22.73 -8.86
C ASP A 553 -16.58 -21.89 -10.14
N VAL A 554 -17.32 -22.44 -11.08
CA VAL A 554 -17.60 -21.81 -12.39
C VAL A 554 -18.35 -20.48 -12.25
N ARG A 555 -19.21 -20.34 -11.21
CA ARG A 555 -19.93 -19.09 -10.93
C ARG A 555 -18.94 -17.99 -10.51
N LEU A 556 -17.99 -18.32 -9.63
CA LEU A 556 -16.96 -17.40 -9.20
C LEU A 556 -15.98 -17.05 -10.35
N GLN A 557 -15.66 -18.03 -11.21
CA GLN A 557 -14.89 -17.77 -12.44
C GLN A 557 -15.61 -16.75 -13.34
N ARG A 558 -16.92 -16.92 -13.54
CA ARG A 558 -17.73 -15.98 -14.32
C ARG A 558 -17.70 -14.58 -13.70
N GLN A 559 -17.90 -14.49 -12.39
CA GLN A 559 -17.86 -13.22 -11.66
C GLN A 559 -16.52 -12.49 -11.85
N ILE A 560 -15.39 -13.19 -11.77
CA ILE A 560 -14.05 -12.60 -12.00
C ILE A 560 -13.89 -12.14 -13.45
N LYS A 561 -14.41 -12.90 -14.43
CA LYS A 561 -14.37 -12.52 -15.85
C LYS A 561 -15.20 -11.27 -16.10
N ASP A 562 -16.43 -11.23 -15.59
CA ASP A 562 -17.33 -10.09 -15.74
C ASP A 562 -16.72 -8.80 -15.15
N VAL A 563 -16.14 -8.89 -13.96
CA VAL A 563 -15.42 -7.76 -13.34
C VAL A 563 -14.20 -7.33 -14.17
N PHE A 564 -13.43 -8.29 -14.70
CA PHE A 564 -12.32 -7.98 -15.59
C PHE A 564 -12.80 -7.25 -16.84
N ASP A 565 -13.91 -7.70 -17.45
CA ASP A 565 -14.49 -7.08 -18.64
C ASP A 565 -15.04 -5.67 -18.35
N ILE A 566 -15.64 -5.44 -17.19
CA ILE A 566 -16.06 -4.11 -16.74
C ILE A 566 -14.85 -3.17 -16.65
N ILE A 567 -13.76 -3.63 -16.01
CA ILE A 567 -12.53 -2.83 -15.88
C ILE A 567 -11.88 -2.60 -17.25
N TRP A 568 -11.83 -3.62 -18.10
CA TRP A 568 -11.22 -3.53 -19.43
C TRP A 568 -11.91 -2.52 -20.34
N ASN A 569 -13.22 -2.39 -20.19
CA ASN A 569 -14.05 -1.48 -21.00
C ASN A 569 -14.22 -0.09 -20.35
N ASP A 570 -13.46 0.25 -19.31
CA ASP A 570 -13.47 1.59 -18.71
C ASP A 570 -13.00 2.63 -19.75
N ASN A 571 -13.84 3.64 -20.03
CA ASN A 571 -13.54 4.73 -20.95
C ASN A 571 -13.55 6.11 -20.27
N VAL A 572 -13.58 6.12 -18.94
CA VAL A 572 -13.59 7.34 -18.11
C VAL A 572 -12.25 7.55 -17.40
N LYS A 573 -11.72 6.47 -16.79
CA LYS A 573 -10.50 6.51 -15.98
C LYS A 573 -9.36 5.68 -16.57
N ALA A 574 -9.65 4.73 -17.44
CA ALA A 574 -8.60 3.91 -18.06
C ALA A 574 -7.65 4.76 -18.91
N ARG A 575 -6.39 4.42 -18.82
CA ARG A 575 -5.32 4.93 -19.66
C ARG A 575 -4.68 3.78 -20.43
N ARG A 576 -4.47 3.95 -21.72
CA ARG A 576 -3.80 2.96 -22.56
C ARG A 576 -2.30 3.20 -22.56
N LEU A 577 -1.54 2.16 -22.28
CA LEU A 577 -0.09 2.16 -22.42
C LEU A 577 0.25 1.68 -23.84
N ASN A 578 0.58 2.61 -24.74
CA ASN A 578 0.95 2.31 -26.13
C ASN A 578 2.39 2.78 -26.36
N GLY A 579 3.35 1.84 -26.34
CA GLY A 579 4.75 2.17 -26.52
C GLY A 579 5.38 2.89 -25.32
N PRO A 580 6.64 3.33 -25.43
CA PRO A 580 7.35 4.00 -24.35
C PRO A 580 6.74 5.38 -24.08
N ASN A 581 6.40 5.64 -22.84
CA ASN A 581 5.91 6.94 -22.33
C ASN A 581 4.52 7.40 -22.82
N GLN A 582 3.72 6.56 -23.45
CA GLN A 582 2.34 6.90 -23.77
C GLN A 582 1.39 6.46 -22.66
N ASN A 583 0.54 7.36 -22.20
CA ASN A 583 -0.39 7.16 -21.10
C ASN A 583 -1.67 7.97 -21.33
N ALA A 584 -2.25 7.84 -22.53
CA ALA A 584 -3.43 8.58 -22.92
C ALA A 584 -4.70 7.95 -22.35
N PHE A 585 -5.67 8.78 -21.98
CA PHE A 585 -7.00 8.29 -21.59
C PHE A 585 -7.66 7.51 -22.74
N VAL A 586 -8.26 6.37 -22.39
CA VAL A 586 -9.12 5.63 -23.31
C VAL A 586 -10.37 6.47 -23.56
N LYS A 587 -10.54 6.90 -24.80
CA LYS A 587 -11.74 7.62 -25.25
C LYS A 587 -12.36 6.87 -26.40
N ASN A 588 -13.65 6.66 -26.33
CA ASN A 588 -14.45 6.08 -27.42
C ASN A 588 -15.85 6.72 -27.39
N ASN A 589 -16.65 6.49 -28.43
CA ASN A 589 -18.00 7.04 -28.56
C ASN A 589 -19.07 6.18 -27.85
N LEU A 590 -18.67 5.24 -27.00
CA LEU A 590 -19.59 4.39 -26.25
C LEU A 590 -20.10 5.13 -25.01
N LYS A 591 -21.16 4.59 -24.40
CA LYS A 591 -21.67 5.07 -23.11
C LYS A 591 -20.52 5.12 -22.10
N ALA A 592 -20.48 6.17 -21.27
CA ALA A 592 -19.49 6.30 -20.21
C ALA A 592 -19.55 5.11 -19.27
N ASN A 593 -18.44 4.40 -19.16
CA ASN A 593 -18.22 3.28 -18.25
C ASN A 593 -17.05 3.64 -17.31
N ARG A 594 -17.37 4.02 -16.07
CA ARG A 594 -16.40 4.18 -14.99
C ARG A 594 -16.40 2.92 -14.15
N SER A 595 -15.43 2.07 -14.36
CA SER A 595 -15.43 0.68 -13.92
C SER A 595 -15.71 0.48 -12.44
N GLN A 596 -15.12 1.28 -11.53
CA GLN A 596 -15.34 1.14 -10.09
C GLN A 596 -16.79 1.40 -9.66
N PHE A 597 -17.52 2.23 -10.40
CA PHE A 597 -18.94 2.49 -10.16
C PHE A 597 -19.81 1.39 -10.78
N GLU A 598 -19.47 0.94 -12.00
CA GLU A 598 -20.19 -0.15 -12.67
C GLU A 598 -20.02 -1.49 -11.93
N ILE A 599 -18.89 -1.75 -11.29
CA ILE A 599 -18.67 -2.93 -10.44
C ILE A 599 -19.63 -2.90 -9.24
N TYR A 600 -19.85 -1.75 -8.61
CA TYR A 600 -20.82 -1.62 -7.54
C TYR A 600 -22.23 -1.99 -8.03
N GLU A 601 -22.63 -1.46 -9.17
CA GLU A 601 -23.95 -1.75 -9.76
C GLU A 601 -24.07 -3.21 -10.24
N TYR A 602 -22.98 -3.82 -10.70
CA TYR A 602 -22.92 -5.24 -11.04
C TYR A 602 -23.22 -6.12 -9.81
N TYR A 603 -22.54 -5.88 -8.70
CA TYR A 603 -22.78 -6.64 -7.46
C TYR A 603 -24.15 -6.36 -6.86
N LYS A 604 -24.64 -5.13 -6.94
CA LYS A 604 -25.98 -4.74 -6.46
C LYS A 604 -27.08 -5.49 -7.22
N ARG A 605 -26.97 -5.64 -8.54
CA ARG A 605 -27.90 -6.43 -9.36
C ARG A 605 -27.83 -7.92 -9.07
N GLY A 606 -26.63 -8.46 -8.83
CA GLY A 606 -26.45 -9.87 -8.50
C GLY A 606 -27.01 -10.30 -7.13
N VAL A 607 -27.27 -9.35 -6.26
CA VAL A 607 -27.96 -9.60 -4.97
C VAL A 607 -29.47 -9.74 -5.17
N SER A 608 -30.01 -9.19 -6.26
CA SER A 608 -31.44 -9.22 -6.56
C SER A 608 -31.89 -10.46 -7.35
N LEU A 609 -30.97 -11.35 -7.72
CA LEU A 609 -31.17 -12.64 -8.38
C LEU A 609 -30.78 -13.79 -7.42
#